data_012642dbc200ec9b1b06bbf2cdac9e9b
#
_entry.id   012642dbc200ec9b1b06bbf2cdac9e9b
#
_cell.length_a   1.000
_cell.length_b   1.000
_cell.length_c   1.000
_cell.angle_alpha   90.00
_cell.angle_beta   90.00
_cell.angle_gamma   90.00
#
_symmetry.space_group_name_H-M   'P 1'
#
loop_
_entity.id
_entity.type
_entity.pdbx_description
1 polymer ?
#
loop_
_entity_poly.entity_id
_entity_poly.type
_entity_poly.pdbx_seq_one_letter_code
_entity_poly.pdbx_strand_id
1 'polypeptide(L)'
;MKTEKSRLNSEAAPQPTTSINAIFAADEDNISVIKYEGKSVRIVSVCGEPWFIAKDICEALEISDHKVALRRLDHDEKGECLTPTHGGQQLMRTVGESGFYKLIARSRKATTPGTFAHRFSNWVFREVIPSIRKTGSYGVPFAFLNDHSKRQAAYDKKASKRGKDLQACKGEKASLAAEEAALWLKYQPQLPEVH
;
A
#
# COMPACT_ATOMS: atom_id res chain seq x y z
N MET A 1 -28.57 59.27 -19.71
CA MET A 1 -27.56 58.57 -18.94
C MET A 1 -28.07 57.17 -18.66
N LYS A 2 -27.55 56.19 -19.39
CA LYS A 2 -27.90 54.76 -19.21
C LYS A 2 -26.85 54.11 -18.37
N THR A 3 -27.21 53.57 -17.21
CA THR A 3 -26.33 52.83 -16.30
C THR A 3 -26.34 51.35 -16.72
N GLU A 4 -25.22 50.92 -17.20
CA GLU A 4 -24.92 49.53 -17.57
C GLU A 4 -24.67 48.71 -16.31
N LYS A 5 -25.55 47.74 -16.02
CA LYS A 5 -25.34 46.73 -14.98
C LYS A 5 -24.45 45.62 -15.51
N SER A 6 -23.21 45.57 -15.12
CA SER A 6 -22.33 44.44 -15.38
C SER A 6 -22.83 43.20 -14.61
N ARG A 7 -23.21 42.16 -15.36
CA ARG A 7 -23.52 40.82 -14.83
C ARG A 7 -22.20 40.12 -14.57
N LEU A 8 -21.90 39.90 -13.29
CA LEU A 8 -20.85 38.97 -12.87
C LEU A 8 -21.31 37.55 -13.23
N ASN A 9 -20.73 36.97 -14.28
CA ASN A 9 -20.80 35.55 -14.56
C ASN A 9 -20.00 34.82 -13.49
N SER A 10 -20.71 34.22 -12.55
CA SER A 10 -20.16 33.23 -11.63
C SER A 10 -19.99 31.93 -12.45
N GLU A 11 -18.82 31.79 -13.06
CA GLU A 11 -18.38 30.56 -13.69
C GLU A 11 -18.03 29.56 -12.58
N ALA A 12 -19.02 28.71 -12.26
CA ALA A 12 -18.80 27.60 -11.34
C ALA A 12 -17.79 26.65 -12.00
N ALA A 13 -16.64 26.48 -11.36
CA ALA A 13 -15.64 25.50 -11.76
C ALA A 13 -16.30 24.12 -11.90
N PRO A 14 -16.01 23.38 -12.98
CA PRO A 14 -16.59 22.05 -13.17
C PRO A 14 -16.11 21.13 -12.05
N GLN A 15 -17.05 20.67 -11.23
CA GLN A 15 -16.81 19.60 -10.26
C GLN A 15 -16.39 18.35 -11.03
N PRO A 16 -15.31 17.68 -10.69
CA PRO A 16 -14.95 16.43 -11.36
C PRO A 16 -15.97 15.36 -10.98
N THR A 17 -16.96 15.15 -11.86
CA THR A 17 -17.83 13.97 -11.81
C THR A 17 -17.02 12.77 -12.28
N THR A 18 -16.17 12.25 -11.41
CA THR A 18 -15.48 10.99 -11.65
C THR A 18 -16.49 9.88 -11.42
N SER A 19 -16.97 9.27 -12.50
CA SER A 19 -17.73 8.02 -12.45
C SER A 19 -16.83 6.95 -11.85
N ILE A 20 -17.05 6.59 -10.58
CA ILE A 20 -16.21 5.68 -9.78
C ILE A 20 -16.55 4.21 -10.10
N ASN A 21 -16.62 3.86 -11.39
CA ASN A 21 -16.65 2.49 -11.86
C ASN A 21 -15.29 2.03 -12.41
N ALA A 22 -14.23 2.82 -12.24
CA ALA A 22 -12.90 2.41 -12.63
C ALA A 22 -12.33 1.46 -11.55
N ILE A 23 -11.99 0.25 -11.95
CA ILE A 23 -11.19 -0.66 -11.14
C ILE A 23 -9.78 -0.06 -11.08
N PHE A 24 -9.37 0.40 -9.90
CA PHE A 24 -8.04 0.93 -9.70
C PHE A 24 -7.06 -0.21 -9.41
N ALA A 25 -5.88 -0.18 -10.01
CA ALA A 25 -4.79 -1.06 -9.63
C ALA A 25 -3.96 -0.36 -8.56
N ALA A 26 -3.80 -0.99 -7.41
CA ALA A 26 -2.88 -0.53 -6.38
C ALA A 26 -1.51 -1.18 -6.61
N ASP A 27 -0.50 -0.35 -6.78
CA ASP A 27 0.88 -0.80 -6.69
C ASP A 27 1.28 -0.93 -5.21
N GLU A 28 2.27 -1.77 -4.90
CA GLU A 28 2.73 -1.99 -3.51
C GLU A 28 3.16 -0.68 -2.84
N ASP A 29 3.66 0.29 -3.60
CA ASP A 29 4.08 1.61 -3.12
C ASP A 29 2.89 2.51 -2.70
N ASN A 30 1.67 2.19 -3.13
CA ASN A 30 0.46 2.95 -2.82
C ASN A 30 -0.36 2.36 -1.66
N ILE A 31 0.14 1.27 -1.06
CA ILE A 31 -0.51 0.61 0.07
C ILE A 31 0.19 0.99 1.37
N SER A 32 -0.55 1.59 2.28
CA SER A 32 -0.13 1.80 3.66
C SER A 32 -0.93 0.91 4.61
N VAL A 33 -0.35 0.60 5.76
CA VAL A 33 -1.00 -0.28 6.75
C VAL A 33 -1.00 0.42 8.11
N ILE A 34 -2.18 0.59 8.67
CA ILE A 34 -2.35 1.02 10.06
C ILE A 34 -2.52 -0.23 10.93
N LYS A 35 -1.73 -0.32 12.01
CA LYS A 35 -1.83 -1.40 12.98
C LYS A 35 -2.37 -0.88 14.30
N TYR A 36 -3.36 -1.57 14.85
CA TYR A 36 -3.94 -1.30 16.17
C TYR A 36 -4.25 -2.60 16.90
N GLU A 37 -3.70 -2.80 18.08
CA GLU A 37 -3.86 -4.00 18.93
C GLU A 37 -3.73 -5.33 18.14
N GLY A 38 -2.74 -5.43 17.24
CA GLY A 38 -2.49 -6.63 16.45
C GLY A 38 -3.33 -6.80 15.19
N LYS A 39 -4.36 -5.98 14.98
CA LYS A 39 -5.11 -5.95 13.72
C LYS A 39 -4.54 -4.92 12.77
N SER A 40 -4.56 -5.24 11.48
CA SER A 40 -4.02 -4.39 10.41
C SER A 40 -5.15 -3.94 9.51
N VAL A 41 -5.19 -2.65 9.20
CA VAL A 41 -6.09 -2.06 8.21
C VAL A 41 -5.25 -1.52 7.06
N ARG A 42 -5.43 -2.08 5.89
CA ARG A 42 -4.75 -1.64 4.68
C ARG A 42 -5.49 -0.45 4.09
N ILE A 43 -4.72 0.53 3.66
CA ILE A 43 -5.19 1.75 3.03
C ILE A 43 -4.51 1.84 1.67
N VAL A 44 -5.29 2.07 0.64
CA VAL A 44 -4.84 2.28 -0.73
C VAL A 44 -5.02 3.74 -1.09
N SER A 45 -3.99 4.39 -1.59
CA SER A 45 -4.12 5.75 -2.12
C SER A 45 -4.58 5.69 -3.57
N VAL A 46 -5.76 6.25 -3.83
CA VAL A 46 -6.34 6.35 -5.17
C VAL A 46 -6.51 7.83 -5.50
N CYS A 47 -5.78 8.31 -6.50
CA CYS A 47 -5.79 9.74 -6.89
C CYS A 47 -5.49 10.70 -5.72
N GLY A 48 -4.68 10.28 -4.75
CA GLY A 48 -4.35 11.05 -3.55
C GLY A 48 -5.36 10.93 -2.39
N GLU A 49 -6.48 10.26 -2.61
CA GLU A 49 -7.51 10.02 -1.61
C GLU A 49 -7.28 8.65 -0.93
N PRO A 50 -7.46 8.54 0.41
CA PRO A 50 -7.31 7.29 1.13
C PRO A 50 -8.56 6.40 0.96
N TRP A 51 -8.35 5.19 0.48
CA TRP A 51 -9.36 4.15 0.38
C TRP A 51 -8.98 2.96 1.24
N PHE A 52 -9.88 2.53 2.09
CA PHE A 52 -9.65 1.48 3.07
C PHE A 52 -10.16 0.13 2.55
N ILE A 53 -9.41 -0.96 2.80
CA ILE A 53 -9.90 -2.29 2.46
C ILE A 53 -11.09 -2.65 3.36
N ALA A 54 -12.25 -2.84 2.74
CA ALA A 54 -13.52 -3.04 3.44
C ALA A 54 -13.52 -4.24 4.40
N LYS A 55 -12.85 -5.33 4.02
CA LYS A 55 -12.72 -6.53 4.84
C LYS A 55 -11.97 -6.22 6.13
N ASP A 56 -10.86 -5.50 6.05
CA ASP A 56 -10.01 -5.19 7.20
C ASP A 56 -10.75 -4.28 8.21
N ILE A 57 -11.49 -3.27 7.70
CA ILE A 57 -12.33 -2.42 8.55
C ILE A 57 -13.43 -3.22 9.23
N CYS A 58 -14.15 -4.05 8.49
CA CYS A 58 -15.23 -4.84 9.07
C CYS A 58 -14.72 -5.82 10.12
N GLU A 59 -13.52 -6.38 9.93
CA GLU A 59 -12.85 -7.21 10.92
C GLU A 59 -12.45 -6.40 12.17
N ALA A 60 -11.93 -5.19 11.99
CA ALA A 60 -11.59 -4.27 13.09
C ALA A 60 -12.86 -3.82 13.85
N LEU A 61 -13.96 -3.60 13.16
CA LEU A 61 -15.25 -3.24 13.77
C LEU A 61 -16.07 -4.44 14.25
N GLU A 62 -15.52 -5.66 14.10
CA GLU A 62 -16.18 -6.93 14.44
C GLU A 62 -17.55 -7.08 13.75
N ILE A 63 -17.65 -6.61 12.51
CA ILE A 63 -18.81 -6.75 11.64
C ILE A 63 -18.69 -8.06 10.88
N SER A 64 -19.57 -9.01 11.15
CA SER A 64 -19.53 -10.37 10.57
C SER A 64 -19.83 -10.38 9.06
N ASP A 65 -20.73 -9.54 8.60
CA ASP A 65 -21.09 -9.47 7.17
C ASP A 65 -20.74 -8.11 6.55
N HIS A 66 -19.55 -8.07 5.96
CA HIS A 66 -19.06 -6.88 5.25
C HIS A 66 -19.90 -6.54 4.01
N LYS A 67 -20.53 -7.53 3.35
CA LYS A 67 -21.38 -7.29 2.17
C LYS A 67 -22.63 -6.50 2.52
N VAL A 68 -23.26 -6.88 3.64
CA VAL A 68 -24.43 -6.17 4.17
C VAL A 68 -24.06 -4.78 4.66
N ALA A 69 -22.92 -4.64 5.33
CA ALA A 69 -22.43 -3.34 5.78
C ALA A 69 -22.22 -2.36 4.61
N LEU A 70 -21.59 -2.84 3.53
CA LEU A 70 -21.32 -2.03 2.33
C LEU A 70 -22.56 -1.66 1.53
N ARG A 71 -23.64 -2.46 1.58
CA ARG A 71 -24.90 -2.08 0.91
C ARG A 71 -25.52 -0.81 1.47
N ARG A 72 -25.23 -0.48 2.72
CA ARG A 72 -25.76 0.70 3.42
C ARG A 72 -24.95 1.97 3.18
N LEU A 73 -23.85 1.88 2.43
CA LEU A 73 -23.03 3.01 2.01
C LEU A 73 -23.52 3.53 0.67
N ASP A 74 -23.32 4.81 0.46
CA ASP A 74 -23.62 5.46 -0.80
C ASP A 74 -22.66 4.98 -1.91
N HIS A 75 -22.99 5.22 -3.16
CA HIS A 75 -22.23 4.67 -4.28
C HIS A 75 -20.81 5.23 -4.37
N ASP A 76 -20.63 6.49 -4.02
CA ASP A 76 -19.37 7.23 -3.97
C ASP A 76 -18.47 6.85 -2.79
N GLU A 77 -19.03 6.20 -1.77
CA GLU A 77 -18.32 5.76 -0.56
C GLU A 77 -17.72 4.37 -0.67
N LYS A 78 -17.98 3.64 -1.73
CA LYS A 78 -17.52 2.27 -1.96
C LYS A 78 -16.93 2.13 -3.35
N GLY A 79 -15.87 1.33 -3.44
CA GLY A 79 -15.16 1.07 -4.68
C GLY A 79 -14.56 -0.33 -4.69
N GLU A 80 -13.82 -0.61 -5.74
CA GLU A 80 -13.07 -1.85 -5.90
C GLU A 80 -11.65 -1.51 -6.35
N CYS A 81 -10.68 -2.20 -5.78
CA CYS A 81 -9.28 -2.01 -6.09
C CYS A 81 -8.59 -3.35 -6.29
N LEU A 82 -7.78 -3.45 -7.34
CA LEU A 82 -6.92 -4.59 -7.57
C LEU A 82 -5.69 -4.47 -6.65
N THR A 83 -5.61 -5.33 -5.67
CA THR A 83 -4.60 -5.25 -4.58
C THR A 83 -3.68 -6.46 -4.64
N PRO A 84 -2.35 -6.29 -4.57
CA PRO A 84 -1.41 -7.39 -4.45
C PRO A 84 -1.60 -8.11 -3.11
N THR A 85 -1.65 -9.44 -3.17
CA THR A 85 -1.72 -10.32 -2.01
C THR A 85 -0.70 -11.46 -2.17
N HIS A 86 -0.43 -12.22 -1.11
CA HIS A 86 0.46 -13.40 -1.18
C HIS A 86 0.04 -14.43 -2.25
N GLY A 87 -1.23 -14.45 -2.65
CA GLY A 87 -1.76 -15.32 -3.70
C GLY A 87 -1.86 -14.65 -5.08
N GLY A 88 -1.21 -13.48 -5.27
CA GLY A 88 -1.29 -12.68 -6.48
C GLY A 88 -2.26 -11.49 -6.36
N GLN A 89 -2.57 -10.87 -7.49
CA GLN A 89 -3.48 -9.72 -7.56
C GLN A 89 -4.92 -10.16 -7.31
N GLN A 90 -5.59 -9.52 -6.36
CA GLN A 90 -6.99 -9.80 -6.04
C GLN A 90 -7.83 -8.52 -6.05
N LEU A 91 -9.04 -8.62 -6.64
CA LEU A 91 -10.01 -7.54 -6.61
C LEU A 91 -10.62 -7.47 -5.21
N MET A 92 -10.32 -6.39 -4.50
CA MET A 92 -10.81 -6.16 -3.14
C MET A 92 -11.76 -4.97 -3.10
N ARG A 93 -12.83 -5.10 -2.31
CA ARG A 93 -13.73 -3.97 -2.06
C ARG A 93 -13.08 -2.97 -1.15
N THR A 94 -13.26 -1.70 -1.46
CA THR A 94 -12.72 -0.56 -0.73
C THR A 94 -13.82 0.36 -0.25
N VAL A 95 -13.50 1.16 0.75
CA VAL A 95 -14.40 2.15 1.35
C VAL A 95 -13.64 3.47 1.45
N GLY A 96 -14.24 4.53 0.95
CA GLY A 96 -13.71 5.88 1.11
C GLY A 96 -13.80 6.36 2.56
N GLU A 97 -13.20 7.51 2.83
CA GLU A 97 -13.09 8.06 4.20
C GLU A 97 -14.47 8.29 4.85
N SER A 98 -15.41 8.89 4.13
CA SER A 98 -16.78 9.11 4.63
C SER A 98 -17.50 7.82 4.98
N GLY A 99 -17.38 6.79 4.09
CA GLY A 99 -17.93 5.47 4.32
C GLY A 99 -17.31 4.78 5.53
N PHE A 100 -16.00 4.94 5.75
CA PHE A 100 -15.31 4.45 6.94
C PHE A 100 -15.92 5.04 8.23
N TYR A 101 -16.11 6.35 8.29
CA TYR A 101 -16.74 6.98 9.46
C TYR A 101 -18.19 6.54 9.64
N LYS A 102 -18.96 6.36 8.56
CA LYS A 102 -20.32 5.82 8.63
C LYS A 102 -20.34 4.39 9.17
N LEU A 103 -19.39 3.53 8.78
CA LEU A 103 -19.29 2.18 9.31
C LEU A 103 -19.00 2.16 10.81
N ILE A 104 -18.09 3.02 11.28
CA ILE A 104 -17.81 3.15 12.72
C ILE A 104 -19.07 3.62 13.46
N ALA A 105 -19.72 4.68 13.01
CA ALA A 105 -20.88 5.26 13.66
C ALA A 105 -22.08 4.31 13.72
N ARG A 106 -22.21 3.40 12.76
CA ARG A 106 -23.30 2.40 12.68
C ARG A 106 -22.97 1.07 13.34
N SER A 107 -21.71 0.85 13.75
CA SER A 107 -21.31 -0.40 14.40
C SER A 107 -21.84 -0.46 15.82
N ARG A 108 -22.69 -1.43 16.11
CA ARG A 108 -23.18 -1.69 17.49
C ARG A 108 -22.03 -1.95 18.47
N LYS A 109 -21.03 -2.70 18.04
CA LYS A 109 -19.88 -3.06 18.86
C LYS A 109 -18.97 -1.86 19.12
N ALA A 110 -18.92 -0.90 18.20
CA ALA A 110 -18.19 0.34 18.41
C ALA A 110 -18.78 1.20 19.55
N THR A 111 -20.04 1.02 19.88
CA THR A 111 -20.72 1.70 21.00
C THR A 111 -20.76 0.86 22.28
N THR A 112 -20.42 -0.44 22.21
CA THR A 112 -20.45 -1.36 23.36
C THR A 112 -19.11 -1.33 24.11
N PRO A 113 -19.04 -0.84 25.36
CA PRO A 113 -17.80 -0.81 26.14
C PRO A 113 -17.15 -2.19 26.26
N GLY A 114 -15.81 -2.24 26.29
CA GLY A 114 -15.04 -3.46 26.46
C GLY A 114 -14.78 -4.25 25.16
N THR A 115 -15.48 -3.97 24.07
CA THR A 115 -15.19 -4.59 22.78
C THR A 115 -13.96 -4.00 22.10
N PHE A 116 -13.31 -4.77 21.21
CA PHE A 116 -12.22 -4.25 20.39
C PHE A 116 -12.70 -3.09 19.51
N ALA A 117 -13.86 -3.24 18.86
CA ALA A 117 -14.44 -2.21 18.01
C ALA A 117 -14.68 -0.89 18.75
N HIS A 118 -15.08 -0.93 20.03
CA HIS A 118 -15.23 0.27 20.86
C HIS A 118 -13.88 0.94 21.14
N ARG A 119 -12.84 0.17 21.50
CA ARG A 119 -11.50 0.72 21.72
C ARG A 119 -10.94 1.31 20.43
N PHE A 120 -11.06 0.60 19.31
CA PHE A 120 -10.64 1.06 17.99
C PHE A 120 -11.34 2.37 17.59
N SER A 121 -12.66 2.46 17.71
CA SER A 121 -13.39 3.69 17.38
C SER A 121 -13.01 4.86 18.29
N ASN A 122 -12.86 4.61 19.58
CA ASN A 122 -12.39 5.65 20.52
C ASN A 122 -10.98 6.15 20.17
N TRP A 123 -10.08 5.23 19.81
CA TRP A 123 -8.73 5.59 19.36
C TRP A 123 -8.79 6.47 18.10
N VAL A 124 -9.58 6.09 17.09
CA VAL A 124 -9.75 6.89 15.87
C VAL A 124 -10.27 8.29 16.19
N PHE A 125 -11.35 8.40 16.97
CA PHE A 125 -11.99 9.70 17.23
C PHE A 125 -11.27 10.57 18.27
N ARG A 126 -10.59 9.97 19.23
CA ARG A 126 -9.94 10.73 20.33
C ARG A 126 -8.49 11.03 20.06
N GLU A 127 -7.79 10.23 19.28
CA GLU A 127 -6.36 10.38 19.03
C GLU A 127 -6.06 10.67 17.55
N VAL A 128 -6.47 9.80 16.63
CA VAL A 128 -6.08 9.88 15.22
C VAL A 128 -6.61 11.16 14.58
N ILE A 129 -7.93 11.35 14.58
CA ILE A 129 -8.56 12.52 13.95
C ILE A 129 -8.12 13.84 14.59
N PRO A 130 -8.10 14.00 15.95
CA PRO A 130 -7.61 15.23 16.55
C PRO A 130 -6.14 15.51 16.28
N SER A 131 -5.30 14.47 16.20
CA SER A 131 -3.90 14.63 15.84
C SER A 131 -3.76 15.16 14.41
N ILE A 132 -4.41 14.51 13.44
CA ILE A 132 -4.38 14.94 12.04
C ILE A 132 -4.88 16.38 11.90
N ARG A 133 -5.97 16.74 12.57
CA ARG A 133 -6.52 18.11 12.54
C ARG A 133 -5.55 19.15 13.10
N LYS A 134 -4.78 18.81 14.14
CA LYS A 134 -3.86 19.73 14.82
C LYS A 134 -2.50 19.82 14.13
N THR A 135 -1.98 18.72 13.62
CA THR A 135 -0.58 18.59 13.16
C THR A 135 -0.47 18.25 11.68
N GLY A 136 -1.58 17.96 10.99
CA GLY A 136 -1.61 17.50 9.61
C GLY A 136 -1.24 16.03 9.43
N SER A 137 -0.89 15.32 10.53
CA SER A 137 -0.49 13.89 10.45
C SER A 137 -0.78 13.17 11.76
N TYR A 138 -0.79 11.82 11.71
CA TYR A 138 -0.85 10.96 12.87
C TYR A 138 0.38 10.05 12.91
N GLY A 139 1.04 10.00 14.05
CA GLY A 139 2.29 9.22 14.22
C GLY A 139 3.46 9.84 13.46
N VAL A 140 4.22 9.02 12.76
CA VAL A 140 5.31 9.49 11.90
C VAL A 140 4.69 10.13 10.64
N PRO A 141 5.06 11.38 10.29
CA PRO A 141 4.55 12.01 9.07
C PRO A 141 4.74 11.12 7.85
N PHE A 142 3.71 10.98 7.03
CA PHE A 142 3.72 10.10 5.84
C PHE A 142 4.92 10.38 4.91
N ALA A 143 5.34 11.64 4.82
CA ALA A 143 6.53 12.03 4.05
C ALA A 143 7.80 11.29 4.51
N PHE A 144 8.00 11.11 5.83
CA PHE A 144 9.15 10.39 6.37
C PHE A 144 9.05 8.88 6.11
N LEU A 145 7.85 8.29 6.23
CA LEU A 145 7.63 6.88 5.93
C LEU A 145 7.84 6.60 4.44
N ASN A 146 7.35 7.47 3.57
CA ASN A 146 7.53 7.37 2.12
C ASN A 146 9.00 7.53 1.73
N ASP A 147 9.73 8.50 2.32
CA ASP A 147 11.15 8.69 2.08
C ASP A 147 11.97 7.50 2.60
N HIS A 148 11.63 6.95 3.77
CA HIS A 148 12.25 5.74 4.29
C HIS A 148 11.98 4.53 3.37
N SER A 149 10.75 4.35 2.90
CA SER A 149 10.38 3.28 1.97
C SER A 149 11.13 3.37 0.66
N LYS A 150 11.26 4.58 0.09
CA LYS A 150 12.08 4.82 -1.11
C LYS A 150 13.55 4.49 -0.90
N ARG A 151 14.11 4.86 0.24
CA ARG A 151 15.51 4.51 0.61
C ARG A 151 15.68 3.01 0.78
N GLN A 152 14.71 2.34 1.41
CA GLN A 152 14.71 0.89 1.55
C GLN A 152 14.68 0.20 0.19
N ALA A 153 13.75 0.58 -0.69
CA ALA A 153 13.67 0.03 -2.04
C ALA A 153 14.94 0.27 -2.87
N ALA A 154 15.55 1.45 -2.73
CA ALA A 154 16.83 1.76 -3.38
C ALA A 154 17.98 0.89 -2.85
N TYR A 155 18.00 0.64 -1.54
CA TYR A 155 18.95 -0.26 -0.90
C TYR A 155 18.78 -1.70 -1.42
N ASP A 156 17.55 -2.20 -1.46
CA ASP A 156 17.24 -3.56 -1.92
C ASP A 156 17.64 -3.78 -3.38
N LYS A 157 17.41 -2.79 -4.24
CA LYS A 157 17.91 -2.80 -5.63
C LYS A 157 19.43 -2.88 -5.70
N LYS A 158 20.15 -2.11 -4.87
CA LYS A 158 21.63 -2.15 -4.81
C LYS A 158 22.13 -3.48 -4.29
N ALA A 159 21.50 -4.02 -3.24
CA ALA A 159 21.84 -5.31 -2.67
C ALA A 159 21.65 -6.46 -3.68
N SER A 160 20.52 -6.46 -4.40
CA SER A 160 20.24 -7.42 -5.46
C SER A 160 21.24 -7.35 -6.61
N LYS A 161 21.63 -6.13 -7.05
CA LYS A 161 22.67 -5.95 -8.08
C LYS A 161 24.01 -6.52 -7.62
N ARG A 162 24.45 -6.18 -6.42
CA ARG A 162 25.72 -6.71 -5.85
C ARG A 162 25.72 -8.23 -5.74
N GLY A 163 24.56 -8.83 -5.40
CA GLY A 163 24.40 -10.29 -5.38
C GLY A 163 24.61 -10.91 -6.75
N LYS A 164 24.05 -10.32 -7.81
CA LYS A 164 24.27 -10.75 -9.21
C LYS A 164 25.71 -10.60 -9.64
N ASP A 165 26.35 -9.48 -9.33
CA ASP A 165 27.75 -9.23 -9.65
C ASP A 165 28.67 -10.25 -8.96
N LEU A 166 28.41 -10.56 -7.69
CA LEU A 166 29.15 -11.59 -6.96
C LEU A 166 28.98 -12.99 -7.59
N GLN A 167 27.77 -13.30 -8.05
CA GLN A 167 27.50 -14.58 -8.74
C GLN A 167 28.23 -14.65 -10.08
N ALA A 168 28.28 -13.56 -10.84
CA ALA A 168 29.07 -13.48 -12.08
C ALA A 168 30.57 -13.68 -11.82
N CYS A 169 31.14 -13.00 -10.83
CA CYS A 169 32.55 -13.17 -10.46
C CYS A 169 32.88 -14.63 -10.01
N LYS A 170 31.95 -15.30 -9.32
CA LYS A 170 32.12 -16.72 -8.98
C LYS A 170 32.14 -17.59 -10.23
N GLY A 171 31.28 -17.31 -11.21
CA GLY A 171 31.27 -17.99 -12.49
C GLY A 171 32.57 -17.81 -13.27
N GLU A 172 33.07 -16.56 -13.37
CA GLU A 172 34.36 -16.24 -14.01
C GLU A 172 35.53 -16.97 -13.34
N LYS A 173 35.56 -16.97 -12.00
CA LYS A 173 36.59 -17.70 -11.25
C LYS A 173 36.56 -19.21 -11.54
N ALA A 174 35.37 -19.81 -11.64
CA ALA A 174 35.24 -21.22 -11.99
C ALA A 174 35.70 -21.50 -13.43
N SER A 175 35.41 -20.61 -14.37
CA SER A 175 35.86 -20.70 -15.75
C SER A 175 37.38 -20.62 -15.85
N LEU A 176 38.03 -19.66 -15.17
CA LEU A 176 39.48 -19.52 -15.14
C LEU A 176 40.16 -20.74 -14.53
N ALA A 177 39.60 -21.30 -13.47
CA ALA A 177 40.13 -22.55 -12.88
C ALA A 177 40.02 -23.76 -13.83
N ALA A 178 38.94 -23.82 -14.62
CA ALA A 178 38.79 -24.86 -15.64
C ALA A 178 39.79 -24.68 -16.80
N GLU A 179 40.02 -23.45 -17.24
CA GLU A 179 41.03 -23.13 -18.26
C GLU A 179 42.44 -23.49 -17.78
N GLU A 180 42.78 -23.16 -16.53
CA GLU A 180 44.07 -23.52 -15.93
C GLU A 180 44.26 -25.04 -15.91
N ALA A 181 43.25 -25.78 -15.48
CA ALA A 181 43.30 -27.26 -15.50
C ALA A 181 43.49 -27.84 -16.90
N ALA A 182 42.81 -27.26 -17.91
CA ALA A 182 42.97 -27.64 -19.30
C ALA A 182 44.38 -27.36 -19.86
N LEU A 183 44.99 -26.23 -19.48
CA LEU A 183 46.37 -25.88 -19.84
C LEU A 183 47.36 -26.85 -19.21
N TRP A 184 47.21 -27.18 -17.94
CA TRP A 184 48.04 -28.18 -17.30
C TRP A 184 47.96 -29.55 -18.00
N LEU A 185 46.76 -30.01 -18.35
CA LEU A 185 46.57 -31.27 -19.05
C LEU A 185 47.25 -31.27 -20.45
N LYS A 186 47.21 -30.11 -21.15
CA LYS A 186 47.78 -29.96 -22.47
C LYS A 186 49.31 -29.89 -22.49
N TYR A 187 49.91 -29.26 -21.50
CA TYR A 187 51.35 -28.98 -21.46
C TYR A 187 52.09 -29.79 -20.38
N GLN A 188 51.42 -30.71 -19.69
CA GLN A 188 52.05 -31.60 -18.74
C GLN A 188 53.03 -32.52 -19.49
N PRO A 189 54.31 -32.49 -19.16
CA PRO A 189 55.28 -33.39 -19.82
C PRO A 189 54.91 -34.82 -19.49
N GLN A 190 54.74 -35.64 -20.55
CA GLN A 190 54.56 -37.08 -20.38
C GLN A 190 55.92 -37.62 -19.89
N LEU A 191 55.96 -38.00 -18.62
CA LEU A 191 57.12 -38.73 -18.10
C LEU A 191 57.18 -40.07 -18.83
N PRO A 192 58.36 -40.47 -19.37
CA PRO A 192 58.49 -41.76 -19.99
C PRO A 192 58.24 -42.87 -18.96
N GLU A 193 57.39 -43.83 -19.33
CA GLU A 193 57.16 -45.01 -18.49
C GLU A 193 58.49 -45.74 -18.28
N VAL A 194 58.93 -45.79 -17.00
CA VAL A 194 60.12 -46.60 -16.61
C VAL A 194 59.65 -48.02 -16.47
N HIS A 195 60.06 -48.85 -17.44
CA HIS A 195 59.91 -50.32 -17.41
C HIS A 195 60.89 -50.92 -16.42
#